data_5476fc199ed9b82f1d3c6d77730896cc
#
_entry.id   5476fc199ed9b82f1d3c6d77730896cc
#
_cell.length_a   1.000
_cell.length_b   1.000
_cell.length_c   1.000
_cell.angle_alpha   90.00
_cell.angle_beta   90.00
_cell.angle_gamma   90.00
#
_symmetry.space_group_name_H-M   'P 1'
#
loop_
_entity.id
_entity.type
_entity.pdbx_description
1 polymer ?
#
loop_
_entity_poly.entity_id
_entity_poly.type
_entity_poly.pdbx_seq_one_letter_code
_entity_poly.pdbx_strand_id
1 'polypeptide(L)'
;MLTILTGLSSAFSYAVSDLLSQHVTRKTRALIQVVWVLMTGVVIVLPVALLVDGLPSGGAEWRAAGFSALAGVVYFVAFACLLRALHVGDLGLISALNSLQGAYAVTIFVLLGAPLTPLLGGALALCAFGAVLTSVEGLSLIHI
;
A
#
# COMPACT_ATOMS: atom_id res chain seq x y z
N MET A 1 -2.75 -1.29 -23.02
CA MET A 1 -2.25 -2.61 -22.63
C MET A 1 -1.12 -2.55 -21.60
N LEU A 2 -0.14 -1.68 -21.76
CA LEU A 2 0.97 -1.54 -20.80
C LEU A 2 0.47 -1.27 -19.37
N THR A 3 -0.49 -0.37 -19.20
CA THR A 3 -1.07 0.02 -17.89
C THR A 3 -1.73 -1.16 -17.17
N ILE A 4 -2.39 -2.05 -17.90
CA ILE A 4 -3.02 -3.25 -17.32
C ILE A 4 -1.96 -4.23 -16.86
N LEU A 5 -0.93 -4.47 -17.67
CA LEU A 5 0.18 -5.35 -17.32
C LEU A 5 0.96 -4.84 -16.10
N THR A 6 1.25 -3.54 -16.04
CA THR A 6 1.92 -2.94 -14.88
C THR A 6 1.06 -3.01 -13.62
N GLY A 7 -0.26 -2.79 -13.74
CA GLY A 7 -1.20 -2.94 -12.63
C GLY A 7 -1.25 -4.38 -12.10
N LEU A 8 -1.35 -5.37 -12.98
CA LEU A 8 -1.34 -6.79 -12.60
C LEU A 8 -0.02 -7.22 -11.97
N SER A 9 1.12 -6.79 -12.53
CA SER A 9 2.45 -7.06 -11.97
C SER A 9 2.59 -6.46 -10.56
N SER A 10 2.10 -5.24 -10.38
CA SER A 10 2.09 -4.58 -9.07
C SER A 10 1.22 -5.34 -8.06
N ALA A 11 -0.01 -5.70 -8.43
CA ALA A 11 -0.91 -6.47 -7.57
C ALA A 11 -0.31 -7.83 -7.16
N PHE A 12 0.30 -8.54 -8.11
CA PHE A 12 0.99 -9.80 -7.83
C PHE A 12 2.17 -9.60 -6.88
N SER A 13 3.00 -8.57 -7.10
CA SER A 13 4.13 -8.25 -6.24
C SER A 13 3.68 -7.92 -4.81
N TYR A 14 2.58 -7.18 -4.65
CA TYR A 14 1.99 -6.90 -3.34
C TYR A 14 1.51 -8.17 -2.65
N ALA A 15 0.79 -9.05 -3.35
CA ALA A 15 0.31 -10.31 -2.77
C ALA A 15 1.47 -11.20 -2.28
N VAL A 16 2.53 -11.34 -3.08
CA VAL A 16 3.73 -12.08 -2.68
C VAL A 16 4.42 -11.43 -1.49
N SER A 17 4.53 -10.09 -1.49
CA SER A 17 5.11 -9.33 -0.38
C SER A 17 4.33 -9.52 0.92
N ASP A 18 3.00 -9.50 0.88
CA ASP A 18 2.15 -9.72 2.06
C ASP A 18 2.33 -11.13 2.64
N LEU A 19 2.36 -12.15 1.79
CA LEU A 19 2.61 -13.53 2.21
C LEU A 19 3.99 -13.70 2.87
N LEU A 20 5.04 -13.14 2.25
CA LEU A 20 6.39 -13.18 2.81
C LEU A 20 6.47 -12.40 4.12
N SER A 21 5.86 -11.22 4.16
CA SER A 21 5.81 -10.38 5.35
C SER A 21 5.13 -11.08 6.52
N GLN A 22 4.01 -11.77 6.27
CA GLN A 22 3.34 -12.55 7.31
C GLN A 22 4.25 -13.63 7.89
N HIS A 23 4.93 -14.38 7.02
CA HIS A 23 5.81 -15.46 7.47
C HIS A 23 6.97 -14.93 8.32
N VAL A 24 7.56 -13.80 7.94
CA VAL A 24 8.68 -13.16 8.67
C VAL A 24 8.18 -12.49 9.96
N THR A 25 7.03 -11.81 9.92
CA THR A 25 6.49 -11.08 11.08
C THR A 25 6.16 -12.01 12.24
N ARG A 26 5.76 -13.25 11.97
CA ARG A 26 5.53 -14.25 13.03
C ARG A 26 6.81 -14.71 13.74
N LYS A 27 7.97 -14.52 13.11
CA LYS A 27 9.29 -14.93 13.65
C LYS A 27 10.10 -13.76 14.21
N THR A 28 9.81 -12.53 13.79
CA THR A 28 10.57 -11.33 14.14
C THR A 28 9.66 -10.24 14.70
N ARG A 29 10.24 -9.28 15.43
CA ARG A 29 9.47 -8.12 15.90
C ARG A 29 9.08 -7.24 14.71
N ALA A 30 7.82 -6.87 14.63
CA ALA A 30 7.27 -6.07 13.52
C ALA A 30 8.09 -4.79 13.23
N LEU A 31 8.51 -4.07 14.28
CA LEU A 31 9.33 -2.85 14.11
C LEU A 31 10.68 -3.10 13.43
N ILE A 32 11.34 -4.22 13.75
CA ILE A 32 12.61 -4.58 13.10
C ILE A 32 12.39 -4.82 11.61
N GLN A 33 11.32 -5.52 11.26
CA GLN A 33 10.95 -5.76 9.87
C GLN A 33 10.65 -4.46 9.11
N VAL A 34 9.89 -3.53 9.71
CA VAL A 34 9.65 -2.20 9.13
C VAL A 34 10.95 -1.49 8.78
N VAL A 35 11.88 -1.44 9.74
CA VAL A 35 13.17 -0.76 9.54
C VAL A 35 13.94 -1.40 8.40
N TRP A 36 14.04 -2.73 8.34
CA TRP A 36 14.75 -3.42 7.28
C TRP A 36 14.13 -3.20 5.90
N VAL A 37 12.81 -3.29 5.78
CA VAL A 37 12.11 -3.07 4.50
C VAL A 37 12.33 -1.64 4.01
N LEU A 38 12.17 -0.66 4.89
CA LEU A 38 12.34 0.75 4.51
C LEU A 38 13.80 1.09 4.21
N MET A 39 14.76 0.58 4.98
CA MET A 39 16.18 0.78 4.70
C MET A 39 16.57 0.18 3.35
N THR A 40 16.12 -1.04 3.05
CA THR A 40 16.36 -1.67 1.75
C THR A 40 15.74 -0.84 0.62
N GLY A 41 14.51 -0.35 0.80
CA GLY A 41 13.86 0.55 -0.15
C GLY A 41 14.66 1.82 -0.41
N VAL A 42 15.12 2.48 0.64
CA VAL A 42 15.96 3.69 0.52
C VAL A 42 17.26 3.39 -0.20
N VAL A 43 17.97 2.31 0.17
CA VAL A 43 19.27 1.94 -0.46
C VAL A 43 19.11 1.66 -1.95
N ILE A 44 17.98 1.12 -2.39
CA ILE A 44 17.74 0.81 -3.81
C ILE A 44 17.19 2.04 -4.55
N VAL A 45 16.17 2.68 -4.01
CA VAL A 45 15.42 3.72 -4.73
C VAL A 45 16.17 5.06 -4.75
N LEU A 46 16.86 5.43 -3.66
CA LEU A 46 17.54 6.71 -3.57
C LEU A 46 18.64 6.89 -4.63
N PRO A 47 19.54 5.92 -4.86
CA PRO A 47 20.53 6.05 -5.93
C PRO A 47 19.89 6.17 -7.32
N VAL A 48 18.84 5.40 -7.58
CA VAL A 48 18.12 5.45 -8.86
C VAL A 48 17.48 6.81 -9.06
N ALA A 49 16.80 7.35 -8.05
CA ALA A 49 16.18 8.68 -8.11
C ALA A 49 17.23 9.78 -8.34
N LEU A 50 18.37 9.74 -7.65
CA LEU A 50 19.44 10.69 -7.82
C LEU A 50 20.09 10.62 -9.21
N LEU A 51 20.15 9.44 -9.82
CA LEU A 51 20.68 9.25 -11.17
C LEU A 51 19.73 9.75 -12.27
N VAL A 52 18.40 9.61 -12.03
CA VAL A 52 17.37 9.97 -13.02
C VAL A 52 17.00 11.45 -12.90
N ASP A 53 16.72 11.93 -11.71
CA ASP A 53 16.15 13.26 -11.47
C ASP A 53 17.21 14.28 -10.98
N GLY A 54 18.34 13.80 -10.47
CA GLY A 54 19.37 14.65 -9.86
C GLY A 54 18.97 15.15 -8.46
N LEU A 55 19.73 16.14 -7.97
CA LEU A 55 19.43 16.79 -6.69
C LEU A 55 18.44 17.93 -6.91
N PRO A 56 17.51 18.18 -5.97
CA PRO A 56 16.59 19.30 -6.03
C PRO A 56 17.36 20.63 -6.19
N SER A 57 17.06 21.38 -7.25
CA SER A 57 17.76 22.63 -7.59
C SER A 57 16.93 23.88 -7.32
N GLY A 58 15.60 23.74 -7.23
CA GLY A 58 14.65 24.84 -7.07
C GLY A 58 13.82 24.80 -5.80
N GLY A 59 13.30 25.96 -5.39
CA GLY A 59 12.46 26.04 -4.17
C GLY A 59 11.16 25.22 -4.23
N ALA A 60 10.62 25.00 -5.44
CA ALA A 60 9.45 24.15 -5.63
C ALA A 60 9.79 22.68 -5.39
N GLU A 61 10.95 22.23 -5.85
CA GLU A 61 11.45 20.86 -5.68
C GLU A 61 11.76 20.55 -4.21
N TRP A 62 12.35 21.50 -3.49
CA TRP A 62 12.56 21.38 -2.05
C TRP A 62 11.24 21.29 -1.25
N ARG A 63 10.20 22.03 -1.67
CA ARG A 63 8.87 21.87 -1.07
C ARG A 63 8.27 20.50 -1.36
N ALA A 64 8.37 20.01 -2.60
CA ALA A 64 7.94 18.68 -2.96
C ALA A 64 8.68 17.60 -2.17
N ALA A 65 10.00 17.73 -1.99
CA ALA A 65 10.81 16.85 -1.16
C ALA A 65 10.35 16.87 0.30
N GLY A 66 10.00 18.04 0.85
CA GLY A 66 9.45 18.18 2.19
C GLY A 66 8.11 17.45 2.38
N PHE A 67 7.18 17.62 1.42
CA PHE A 67 5.91 16.89 1.43
C PHE A 67 6.12 15.38 1.29
N SER A 68 7.06 14.95 0.45
CA SER A 68 7.42 13.53 0.30
C SER A 68 8.00 12.94 1.59
N ALA A 69 8.84 13.70 2.29
CA ALA A 69 9.38 13.28 3.59
C ALA A 69 8.28 13.14 4.63
N LEU A 70 7.33 14.08 4.70
CA LEU A 70 6.18 14.00 5.59
C LEU A 70 5.29 12.79 5.27
N ALA A 71 5.01 12.57 3.98
CA ALA A 71 4.27 11.38 3.52
C ALA A 71 5.00 10.09 3.91
N GLY A 72 6.34 10.06 3.82
CA GLY A 72 7.16 8.94 4.26
C GLY A 72 7.02 8.63 5.74
N VAL A 73 6.95 9.65 6.62
CA VAL A 73 6.72 9.46 8.05
C VAL A 73 5.33 8.87 8.31
N VAL A 74 4.30 9.39 7.66
CA VAL A 74 2.93 8.87 7.78
C VAL A 74 2.88 7.42 7.29
N TYR A 75 3.52 7.12 6.17
CA TYR A 75 3.62 5.77 5.62
C TYR A 75 4.34 4.82 6.58
N PHE A 76 5.43 5.25 7.21
CA PHE A 76 6.14 4.46 8.23
C PHE A 76 5.21 4.03 9.37
N VAL A 77 4.43 4.94 9.92
CA VAL A 77 3.48 4.65 10.98
C VAL A 77 2.39 3.69 10.50
N ALA A 78 1.80 3.95 9.32
CA ALA A 78 0.77 3.10 8.75
C ALA A 78 1.29 1.67 8.50
N PHE A 79 2.50 1.55 7.95
CA PHE A 79 3.13 0.26 7.67
C PHE A 79 3.50 -0.50 8.95
N ALA A 80 3.95 0.19 10.00
CA ALA A 80 4.17 -0.41 11.31
C ALA A 80 2.86 -0.97 11.92
N CYS A 81 1.77 -0.22 11.81
CA CYS A 81 0.44 -0.68 12.23
C CYS A 81 -0.02 -1.90 11.42
N LEU A 82 0.18 -1.89 10.10
CA LEU A 82 -0.14 -3.03 9.22
C LEU A 82 0.61 -4.29 9.63
N LEU A 83 1.93 -4.21 9.82
CA LEU A 83 2.72 -5.37 10.24
C LEU A 83 2.34 -5.86 11.62
N ARG A 84 1.98 -4.95 12.54
CA ARG A 84 1.48 -5.35 13.85
C ARG A 84 0.12 -6.04 13.75
N ALA A 85 -0.75 -5.59 12.87
CA ALA A 85 -2.02 -6.24 12.59
C ALA A 85 -1.82 -7.65 12.01
N LEU A 86 -0.91 -7.82 11.05
CA LEU A 86 -0.53 -9.12 10.47
C LEU A 86 0.05 -10.10 11.49
N HIS A 87 0.67 -9.58 12.56
CA HIS A 87 1.20 -10.43 13.64
C HIS A 87 0.10 -11.04 14.51
N VAL A 88 -0.99 -10.32 14.73
CA VAL A 88 -2.06 -10.68 15.68
C VAL A 88 -3.33 -11.16 14.98
N GLY A 89 -3.56 -10.73 13.74
CA GLY A 89 -4.82 -10.92 13.02
C GLY A 89 -4.76 -11.96 11.91
N ASP A 90 -5.91 -12.14 11.27
CA ASP A 90 -6.06 -12.98 10.09
C ASP A 90 -5.54 -12.27 8.83
N LEU A 91 -4.69 -12.97 8.06
CA LEU A 91 -4.10 -12.44 6.83
C LEU A 91 -5.17 -12.03 5.83
N GLY A 92 -6.22 -12.84 5.66
CA GLY A 92 -7.26 -12.59 4.68
C GLY A 92 -7.97 -11.26 4.91
N LEU A 93 -8.38 -11.01 6.15
CA LEU A 93 -9.06 -9.75 6.52
C LEU A 93 -8.13 -8.55 6.38
N ILE A 94 -6.89 -8.65 6.84
CA ILE A 94 -5.93 -7.55 6.81
C ILE A 94 -5.52 -7.22 5.38
N SER A 95 -5.27 -8.23 4.54
CA SER A 95 -4.95 -8.03 3.12
C SER A 95 -6.12 -7.42 2.35
N ALA A 96 -7.36 -7.83 2.66
CA ALA A 96 -8.56 -7.24 2.09
C ALA A 96 -8.70 -5.74 2.46
N LEU A 97 -8.47 -5.39 3.72
CA LEU A 97 -8.48 -3.99 4.17
C LEU A 97 -7.37 -3.18 3.52
N ASN A 98 -6.16 -3.77 3.37
CA ASN A 98 -5.04 -3.12 2.70
C ASN A 98 -5.33 -2.87 1.20
N SER A 99 -6.04 -3.78 0.54
CA SER A 99 -6.43 -3.63 -0.87
C SER A 99 -7.38 -2.44 -1.12
N LEU A 100 -8.14 -2.01 -0.10
CA LEU A 100 -8.98 -0.81 -0.17
C LEU A 100 -8.19 0.49 -0.29
N GLN A 101 -6.89 0.48 -0.04
CA GLN A 101 -6.02 1.65 -0.19
C GLN A 101 -6.15 2.30 -1.57
N GLY A 102 -6.19 1.48 -2.64
CA GLY A 102 -6.43 1.96 -4.00
C GLY A 102 -7.78 2.62 -4.18
N ALA A 103 -8.84 2.06 -3.59
CA ALA A 103 -10.18 2.62 -3.65
C ALA A 103 -10.26 3.97 -2.91
N TYR A 104 -9.62 4.10 -1.75
CA TYR A 104 -9.53 5.38 -1.04
C TYR A 104 -8.78 6.44 -1.84
N ALA A 105 -7.64 6.09 -2.44
CA ALA A 105 -6.87 7.00 -3.27
C ALA A 105 -7.71 7.53 -4.45
N VAL A 106 -8.40 6.64 -5.18
CA VAL A 106 -9.28 7.03 -6.28
C VAL A 106 -10.43 7.90 -5.80
N THR A 107 -11.06 7.57 -4.66
CA THR A 107 -12.14 8.37 -4.08
C THR A 107 -11.68 9.79 -3.77
N ILE A 108 -10.49 9.94 -3.18
CA ILE A 108 -9.90 11.26 -2.90
C ILE A 108 -9.64 12.02 -4.21
N PHE A 109 -9.10 11.38 -5.26
CA PHE A 109 -8.89 12.03 -6.56
C PHE A 109 -10.19 12.51 -7.19
N VAL A 110 -11.27 11.72 -7.11
CA VAL A 110 -12.61 12.12 -7.60
C VAL A 110 -13.14 13.31 -6.81
N LEU A 111 -13.00 13.31 -5.49
CA LEU A 111 -13.40 14.45 -4.65
C LEU A 111 -12.59 15.72 -4.95
N LEU A 112 -11.35 15.59 -5.41
CA LEU A 112 -10.51 16.69 -5.86
C LEU A 112 -10.82 17.15 -7.30
N GLY A 113 -11.86 16.59 -7.94
CA GLY A 113 -12.36 17.01 -9.26
C GLY A 113 -11.86 16.15 -10.43
N ALA A 114 -11.24 15.01 -10.19
CA ALA A 114 -10.90 14.09 -11.27
C ALA A 114 -12.18 13.46 -11.87
N PRO A 115 -12.29 13.32 -13.21
CA PRO A 115 -13.49 12.78 -13.83
C PRO A 115 -13.70 11.31 -13.48
N LEU A 116 -14.90 10.98 -12.98
CA LEU A 116 -15.28 9.60 -12.73
C LEU A 116 -15.71 8.94 -14.04
N THR A 117 -14.84 8.13 -14.62
CA THR A 117 -15.19 7.33 -15.80
C THR A 117 -16.02 6.10 -15.39
N PRO A 118 -16.91 5.56 -16.26
CA PRO A 118 -17.68 4.36 -15.96
C PRO A 118 -16.81 3.15 -15.59
N LEU A 119 -15.63 3.03 -16.22
CA LEU A 119 -14.66 1.97 -15.91
C LEU A 119 -14.11 2.11 -14.48
N LEU A 120 -13.80 3.34 -14.07
CA LEU A 120 -13.27 3.63 -12.73
C LEU A 120 -14.36 3.39 -11.67
N GLY A 121 -15.59 3.80 -11.94
CA GLY A 121 -16.75 3.52 -11.06
C GLY A 121 -17.02 2.02 -10.91
N GLY A 122 -16.93 1.26 -12.00
CA GLY A 122 -17.05 -0.20 -11.97
C GLY A 122 -15.93 -0.87 -11.15
N ALA A 123 -14.69 -0.41 -11.31
CA ALA A 123 -13.55 -0.92 -10.52
C ALA A 123 -13.72 -0.65 -9.03
N LEU A 124 -14.18 0.56 -8.65
CA LEU A 124 -14.47 0.90 -7.25
C LEU A 124 -15.58 0.03 -6.65
N ALA A 125 -16.65 -0.20 -7.42
CA ALA A 125 -17.75 -1.06 -6.99
C ALA A 125 -17.28 -2.51 -6.76
N LEU A 126 -16.44 -3.05 -7.65
CA LEU A 126 -15.84 -4.38 -7.50
C LEU A 126 -14.92 -4.46 -6.27
N CYS A 127 -14.10 -3.46 -6.02
CA CYS A 127 -13.27 -3.40 -4.81
C CYS A 127 -14.12 -3.38 -3.53
N ALA A 128 -15.18 -2.55 -3.50
CA ALA A 128 -16.08 -2.48 -2.35
C ALA A 128 -16.81 -3.82 -2.13
N PHE A 129 -17.29 -4.45 -3.19
CA PHE A 129 -17.96 -5.75 -3.12
C PHE A 129 -17.01 -6.85 -2.62
N GLY A 130 -15.77 -6.90 -3.12
CA GLY A 130 -14.74 -7.82 -2.64
C GLY A 130 -14.43 -7.66 -1.15
N ALA A 131 -14.34 -6.40 -0.68
CA ALA A 131 -14.11 -6.12 0.74
C ALA A 131 -15.29 -6.56 1.64
N VAL A 132 -16.53 -6.40 1.17
CA VAL A 132 -17.71 -6.89 1.89
C VAL A 132 -17.71 -8.41 1.97
N LEU A 133 -17.43 -9.11 0.87
CA LEU A 133 -17.38 -10.58 0.87
C LEU A 133 -16.35 -11.13 1.86
N THR A 134 -15.13 -10.59 1.87
CA THR A 134 -14.09 -11.04 2.79
C THR A 134 -14.43 -10.73 4.25
N SER A 135 -15.17 -9.65 4.52
CA SER A 135 -15.62 -9.31 5.87
C SER A 135 -16.68 -10.29 6.39
N VAL A 136 -17.55 -10.79 5.51
CA VAL A 136 -18.61 -11.76 5.88
C VAL A 136 -18.01 -13.13 6.20
N GLU A 137 -17.02 -13.60 5.44
CA GLU A 137 -16.33 -14.87 5.72
C GLU A 137 -15.57 -14.83 7.05
N GLY A 138 -14.93 -13.70 7.38
CA GLY A 138 -14.26 -13.51 8.66
C GLY A 138 -15.20 -13.61 9.86
N LEU A 139 -16.44 -13.17 9.74
CA LEU A 139 -17.45 -13.28 10.80
C LEU A 139 -17.96 -14.71 11.00
N SER A 140 -18.01 -15.54 9.95
CA SER A 140 -18.50 -16.91 10.05
C SER A 140 -17.52 -17.85 10.75
N LEU A 141 -16.22 -17.56 10.71
CA LEU A 141 -15.17 -18.36 11.37
C LEU A 141 -15.06 -18.10 12.88
N ILE A 142 -15.64 -16.98 13.37
CA ILE A 142 -15.62 -16.65 14.82
C ILE A 142 -16.72 -17.43 15.58
N HIS A 143 -17.67 -18.03 14.89
CA HIS A 143 -18.79 -18.76 15.49
C HIS A 143 -18.60 -20.30 15.54
N ILE A 144 -17.42 -20.82 15.24
CA ILE A 144 -17.03 -22.22 15.44
C ILE A 144 -15.93 -22.29 16.51
#